data_fb9bda8c355960eb75591279031beeb9
#
_entry.id   fb9bda8c355960eb75591279031beeb9
#
_cell.length_a   1.000
_cell.length_b   1.000
_cell.length_c   1.000
_cell.angle_alpha   90.00
_cell.angle_beta   90.00
_cell.angle_gamma   90.00
#
_symmetry.space_group_name_H-M   'P 1'
#
loop_
_entity.id
_entity.type
_entity.pdbx_description
1 polymer ?
#
loop_
_entity_poly.entity_id
_entity_poly.type
_entity_poly.pdbx_seq_one_letter_code
_entity_poly.pdbx_strand_id
1 'polypeptide(L)'
;MAEDAFEPHLQELRRGTVVLACLRLLQTPGYGYGLLEELQAVGFETEANTLYPLLRRLEKQGHLTSSWNTEESRPRKFYQTSRTGLSLAEAMYREWMKLTESVTQLPGDEARSSGETR
;
A
#
# COMPACT_ATOMS: atom_id res chain seq x y z
N MET A 1 -16.07 16.00 -14.69
CA MET A 1 -14.79 16.33 -15.31
C MET A 1 -14.03 15.06 -15.62
N ALA A 2 -13.18 15.13 -16.63
CA ALA A 2 -12.41 13.97 -17.06
C ALA A 2 -11.53 13.41 -15.93
N GLU A 3 -10.98 14.31 -15.11
CA GLU A 3 -10.12 13.89 -13.99
C GLU A 3 -10.85 13.11 -12.94
N ASP A 4 -12.13 13.44 -12.72
CA ASP A 4 -12.95 12.68 -11.77
C ASP A 4 -13.17 11.26 -12.25
N ALA A 5 -13.26 11.09 -13.57
CA ALA A 5 -13.46 9.76 -14.16
C ALA A 5 -12.21 8.88 -14.03
N PHE A 6 -11.05 9.49 -13.80
CA PHE A 6 -9.80 8.75 -13.64
C PHE A 6 -9.66 8.10 -12.28
N GLU A 7 -10.31 8.66 -11.26
CA GLU A 7 -10.07 8.24 -9.89
C GLU A 7 -10.27 6.75 -9.64
N PRO A 8 -11.33 6.11 -10.17
CA PRO A 8 -11.47 4.66 -9.97
C PRO A 8 -10.28 3.87 -10.52
N HIS A 9 -9.74 4.31 -11.65
CA HIS A 9 -8.58 3.65 -12.23
C HIS A 9 -7.32 3.86 -11.40
N LEU A 10 -7.17 5.07 -10.88
CA LEU A 10 -6.03 5.39 -10.02
C LEU A 10 -6.08 4.61 -8.72
N GLN A 11 -7.28 4.47 -8.15
CA GLN A 11 -7.46 3.68 -6.93
C GLN A 11 -7.11 2.21 -7.18
N GLU A 12 -7.54 1.70 -8.32
CA GLU A 12 -7.23 0.30 -8.66
C GLU A 12 -5.74 0.12 -8.80
N LEU A 13 -5.06 1.07 -9.42
CA LEU A 13 -3.61 1.03 -9.59
C LEU A 13 -2.88 1.04 -8.25
N ARG A 14 -3.37 1.85 -7.30
CA ARG A 14 -2.73 1.98 -6.00
C ARG A 14 -3.03 0.84 -5.04
N ARG A 15 -4.08 0.07 -5.28
CA ARG A 15 -4.58 -0.90 -4.32
C ARG A 15 -3.51 -1.84 -3.80
N GLY A 16 -2.77 -2.46 -4.69
CA GLY A 16 -1.72 -3.39 -4.30
C GLY A 16 -0.56 -2.71 -3.60
N THR A 17 -0.22 -1.50 -4.03
CA THR A 17 0.91 -0.79 -3.41
C THR A 17 0.60 -0.35 -1.99
N VAL A 18 -0.68 -0.12 -1.66
CA VAL A 18 -1.04 0.17 -0.27
C VAL A 18 -0.76 -1.04 0.62
N VAL A 19 -1.03 -2.25 0.14
CA VAL A 19 -0.70 -3.47 0.88
C VAL A 19 0.81 -3.52 1.14
N LEU A 20 1.60 -3.32 0.11
CA LEU A 20 3.05 -3.32 0.25
C LEU A 20 3.52 -2.26 1.25
N ALA A 21 2.96 -1.06 1.15
CA ALA A 21 3.33 0.02 2.07
C ALA A 21 3.00 -0.33 3.52
N CYS A 22 1.82 -0.92 3.76
CA CYS A 22 1.44 -1.34 5.11
C CYS A 22 2.41 -2.35 5.68
N LEU A 23 2.76 -3.36 4.88
CA LEU A 23 3.66 -4.40 5.33
C LEU A 23 5.05 -3.84 5.65
N ARG A 24 5.50 -2.86 4.90
CA ARG A 24 6.81 -2.26 5.15
C ARG A 24 6.78 -1.34 6.35
N LEU A 25 5.74 -0.53 6.50
CA LEU A 25 5.64 0.38 7.63
C LEU A 25 5.45 -0.38 8.95
N LEU A 26 4.72 -1.49 8.92
CA LEU A 26 4.44 -2.25 10.12
C LEU A 26 5.53 -3.26 10.47
N GLN A 27 6.69 -3.17 9.85
CA GLN A 27 7.87 -3.84 10.39
C GLN A 27 8.15 -3.34 11.78
N THR A 28 7.85 -2.08 12.04
CA THR A 28 7.81 -1.50 13.37
C THR A 28 6.36 -1.53 13.82
N PRO A 29 6.06 -2.04 15.02
CA PRO A 29 4.67 -2.09 15.48
C PRO A 29 4.01 -0.72 15.44
N GLY A 30 2.75 -0.68 15.05
CA GLY A 30 2.04 0.58 14.94
C GLY A 30 0.54 0.39 15.09
N TYR A 31 -0.11 1.47 15.49
CA TYR A 31 -1.57 1.51 15.58
C TYR A 31 -2.15 1.83 14.21
N GLY A 32 -3.39 1.37 13.98
CA GLY A 32 -4.04 1.61 12.70
C GLY A 32 -4.14 3.08 12.35
N TYR A 33 -4.46 3.91 13.36
CA TYR A 33 -4.57 5.35 13.12
C TYR A 33 -3.22 5.97 12.76
N GLY A 34 -2.15 5.58 13.46
CA GLY A 34 -0.82 6.07 13.14
C GLY A 34 -0.37 5.62 11.77
N LEU A 35 -0.71 4.40 11.39
CA LEU A 35 -0.40 3.90 10.07
C LEU A 35 -1.10 4.70 9.00
N LEU A 36 -2.36 5.07 9.24
CA LEU A 36 -3.10 5.89 8.29
C LEU A 36 -2.39 7.22 8.05
N GLU A 37 -1.95 7.85 9.15
CA GLU A 37 -1.22 9.12 9.04
C GLU A 37 0.09 8.95 8.28
N GLU A 38 0.82 7.88 8.57
CA GLU A 38 2.08 7.62 7.88
C GLU A 38 1.88 7.40 6.39
N LEU A 39 0.84 6.66 6.03
CA LEU A 39 0.54 6.42 4.62
C LEU A 39 0.22 7.74 3.92
N GLN A 40 -0.60 8.58 4.54
CA GLN A 40 -0.96 9.86 3.95
C GLN A 40 0.26 10.77 3.84
N ALA A 41 1.15 10.71 4.83
CA ALA A 41 2.34 11.55 4.82
C ALA A 41 3.29 11.21 3.67
N VAL A 42 3.32 9.96 3.24
CA VAL A 42 4.19 9.56 2.13
C VAL A 42 3.45 9.51 0.79
N GLY A 43 2.21 10.00 0.77
CA GLY A 43 1.52 10.19 -0.50
C GLY A 43 0.44 9.17 -0.84
N PHE A 44 0.18 8.21 0.05
CA PHE A 44 -0.90 7.25 -0.20
C PHE A 44 -2.22 7.85 0.26
N GLU A 45 -3.09 8.14 -0.68
CA GLU A 45 -4.41 8.70 -0.39
C GLU A 45 -5.36 7.56 -0.07
N THR A 46 -5.38 7.16 1.20
CA THR A 46 -6.25 6.10 1.66
C THR A 46 -7.03 6.59 2.87
N GLU A 47 -8.16 5.97 3.13
CA GLU A 47 -9.05 6.37 4.19
C GLU A 47 -9.23 5.22 5.18
N ALA A 48 -9.69 5.56 6.38
CA ALA A 48 -9.86 4.59 7.46
C ALA A 48 -10.79 3.45 7.06
N ASN A 49 -11.87 3.77 6.35
CA ASN A 49 -12.85 2.75 5.96
C ASN A 49 -12.32 1.79 4.90
N THR A 50 -11.21 2.13 4.27
CA THR A 50 -10.51 1.23 3.36
C THR A 50 -9.39 0.49 4.10
N LEU A 51 -8.67 1.21 4.94
CA LEU A 51 -7.49 0.67 5.60
C LEU A 51 -7.80 -0.39 6.64
N TYR A 52 -8.79 -0.14 7.51
CA TYR A 52 -9.05 -1.09 8.60
C TYR A 52 -9.51 -2.47 8.11
N PRO A 53 -10.40 -2.57 7.11
CA PRO A 53 -10.70 -3.90 6.56
C PRO A 53 -9.48 -4.59 5.94
N LEU A 54 -8.59 -3.82 5.34
CA LEU A 54 -7.35 -4.36 4.77
C LEU A 54 -6.47 -4.97 5.86
N LEU A 55 -6.30 -4.24 6.98
CA LEU A 55 -5.49 -4.74 8.08
C LEU A 55 -6.07 -6.03 8.66
N ARG A 56 -7.39 -6.09 8.81
CA ARG A 56 -8.04 -7.30 9.31
C ARG A 56 -7.83 -8.47 8.36
N ARG A 57 -7.90 -8.21 7.05
CA ARG A 57 -7.68 -9.26 6.06
C ARG A 57 -6.24 -9.77 6.11
N LEU A 58 -5.28 -8.87 6.20
CA LEU A 58 -3.87 -9.27 6.26
C LEU A 58 -3.58 -10.04 7.55
N GLU A 59 -4.20 -9.65 8.65
CA GLU A 59 -4.06 -10.38 9.89
C GLU A 59 -4.65 -11.79 9.77
N LYS A 60 -5.83 -11.89 9.18
CA LYS A 60 -6.48 -13.18 8.98
C LYS A 60 -5.66 -14.09 8.09
N GLN A 61 -4.97 -13.52 7.12
CA GLN A 61 -4.11 -14.28 6.22
C GLN A 61 -2.76 -14.63 6.85
N GLY A 62 -2.49 -14.12 8.05
CA GLY A 62 -1.26 -14.41 8.75
C GLY A 62 -0.08 -13.49 8.41
N HIS A 63 -0.34 -12.44 7.63
CA HIS A 63 0.73 -11.51 7.24
C HIS A 63 0.96 -10.40 8.24
N LEU A 64 -0.02 -10.16 9.11
CA LEU A 64 0.10 -9.26 10.24
C LEU A 64 -0.24 -10.02 11.52
N THR A 65 0.41 -9.66 12.60
CA THR A 65 0.00 -10.05 13.95
C THR A 65 -0.48 -8.80 14.66
N SER A 66 -1.29 -8.98 15.70
CA SER A 66 -1.78 -7.85 16.46
C SER A 66 -1.75 -8.16 17.93
N SER A 67 -1.70 -7.12 18.72
CA SER A 67 -1.80 -7.23 20.18
C SER A 67 -2.42 -5.96 20.71
N TRP A 68 -2.91 -6.05 21.94
CA TRP A 68 -3.56 -4.92 22.58
C TRP A 68 -2.62 -4.29 23.59
N ASN A 69 -2.50 -2.97 23.51
CA ASN A 69 -1.82 -2.21 24.54
C ASN A 69 -2.85 -1.82 25.58
N THR A 70 -2.79 -2.44 26.75
CA THR A 70 -3.75 -2.22 27.81
C THR A 70 -3.20 -1.33 28.92
N GLU A 71 -2.01 -0.78 28.74
CA GLU A 71 -1.39 0.08 29.73
C GLU A 71 -2.08 1.43 29.83
N GLU A 72 -2.72 1.85 28.75
CA GLU A 72 -3.45 3.11 28.75
C GLU A 72 -4.88 2.88 29.20
N SER A 73 -5.55 3.95 29.63
CA SER A 73 -6.93 3.87 30.06
C SER A 73 -7.86 3.38 28.95
N ARG A 74 -7.48 3.61 27.70
CA ARG A 74 -8.21 3.12 26.54
C ARG A 74 -7.34 2.10 25.82
N PRO A 75 -7.70 0.81 25.82
CA PRO A 75 -6.91 -0.19 25.12
C PRO A 75 -6.82 0.13 23.62
N ARG A 76 -5.66 -0.08 23.05
CA ARG A 76 -5.42 0.18 21.64
C ARG A 76 -4.79 -1.05 21.01
N LYS A 77 -5.27 -1.38 19.81
CA LYS A 77 -4.76 -2.51 19.06
C LYS A 77 -3.64 -2.04 18.14
N PHE A 78 -2.51 -2.71 18.22
CA PHE A 78 -1.45 -2.41 17.27
C PHE A 78 -1.05 -3.66 16.51
N TYR A 79 -0.48 -3.42 15.34
CA TYR A 79 -0.16 -4.45 14.36
C TYR A 79 1.32 -4.49 14.13
N GLN A 80 1.78 -5.65 13.72
CA GLN A 80 3.17 -5.82 13.29
C GLN A 80 3.21 -6.84 12.17
N THR A 81 4.07 -6.60 11.18
CA THR A 81 4.24 -7.52 10.06
C THR A 81 4.89 -8.80 10.56
N SER A 82 4.28 -9.93 10.22
CA SER A 82 4.78 -11.24 10.60
C SER A 82 5.91 -11.67 9.67
N ARG A 83 6.52 -12.81 10.00
CA ARG A 83 7.57 -13.35 9.12
C ARG A 83 7.04 -13.60 7.71
N THR A 84 5.85 -14.18 7.58
CA THR A 84 5.28 -14.40 6.26
C THR A 84 4.93 -13.08 5.60
N GLY A 85 4.53 -12.07 6.38
CA GLY A 85 4.27 -10.74 5.86
C GLY A 85 5.52 -10.09 5.32
N LEU A 86 6.66 -10.31 5.97
CA LEU A 86 7.93 -9.78 5.47
C LEU A 86 8.30 -10.43 4.15
N SER A 87 8.10 -11.74 4.04
CA SER A 87 8.36 -12.45 2.79
C SER A 87 7.45 -11.96 1.67
N LEU A 88 6.18 -11.74 2.01
CA LEU A 88 5.23 -11.20 1.05
C LEU A 88 5.65 -9.80 0.60
N ALA A 89 6.04 -8.95 1.54
CA ALA A 89 6.46 -7.59 1.21
C ALA A 89 7.66 -7.60 0.27
N GLU A 90 8.61 -8.50 0.50
CA GLU A 90 9.78 -8.59 -0.37
C GLU A 90 9.40 -9.05 -1.77
N ALA A 91 8.53 -10.05 -1.86
CA ALA A 91 8.06 -10.53 -3.16
C ALA A 91 7.28 -9.44 -3.90
N MET A 92 6.41 -8.71 -3.19
CA MET A 92 5.64 -7.64 -3.79
C MET A 92 6.54 -6.49 -4.25
N TYR A 93 7.56 -6.18 -3.47
CA TYR A 93 8.48 -5.11 -3.85
C TYR A 93 9.21 -5.45 -5.14
N ARG A 94 9.70 -6.69 -5.26
CA ARG A 94 10.38 -7.12 -6.47
C ARG A 94 9.45 -7.10 -7.67
N GLU A 95 8.21 -7.54 -7.46
CA GLU A 95 7.23 -7.52 -8.55
C GLU A 95 6.90 -6.09 -8.95
N TRP A 96 6.77 -5.19 -7.96
CA TRP A 96 6.50 -3.78 -8.23
C TRP A 96 7.61 -3.14 -9.06
N MET A 97 8.87 -3.44 -8.71
CA MET A 97 10.01 -2.93 -9.47
C MET A 97 9.99 -3.45 -10.91
N LYS A 98 9.66 -4.73 -11.06
CA LYS A 98 9.59 -5.35 -12.37
C LYS A 98 8.48 -4.73 -13.22
N LEU A 99 7.32 -4.50 -12.62
CA LEU A 99 6.20 -3.87 -13.32
C LEU A 99 6.53 -2.44 -13.71
N THR A 100 7.20 -1.71 -12.82
CA THR A 100 7.62 -0.35 -13.09
C THR A 100 8.53 -0.30 -14.31
N GLU A 101 9.48 -1.23 -14.36
CA GLU A 101 10.41 -1.31 -15.50
C GLU A 101 9.65 -1.64 -16.77
N SER A 102 8.73 -2.62 -16.70
CA SER A 102 7.96 -3.00 -17.88
C SER A 102 7.12 -1.85 -18.41
N VAL A 103 6.44 -1.13 -17.52
CA VAL A 103 5.61 0.00 -17.93
C VAL A 103 6.48 1.10 -18.52
N THR A 104 7.66 1.32 -17.95
CA THR A 104 8.57 2.35 -18.42
C THR A 104 9.04 2.09 -19.86
N GLN A 105 9.11 0.82 -20.24
CA GLN A 105 9.53 0.44 -21.59
C GLN A 105 8.40 0.55 -22.63
N LEU A 106 7.17 0.71 -22.17
CA LEU A 106 6.05 0.86 -23.09
C LEU A 106 6.01 2.28 -23.65
N PRO A 107 5.42 2.47 -24.84
CA PRO A 107 5.29 3.80 -25.42
C PRO A 107 4.57 4.76 -24.48
N GLY A 108 5.12 5.95 -24.29
CA GLY A 108 4.52 6.98 -23.46
C GLY A 108 4.50 8.30 -24.21
N ASP A 109 4.43 9.38 -23.47
CA ASP A 109 4.36 10.71 -24.09
C ASP A 109 5.57 11.00 -24.95
N GLU A 110 6.77 10.60 -24.50
CA GLU A 110 7.98 10.79 -25.27
C GLU A 110 7.93 10.01 -26.58
N ALA A 111 7.46 8.74 -26.50
CA ALA A 111 7.37 7.90 -27.67
C ALA A 111 6.35 8.46 -28.66
N ARG A 112 5.27 9.05 -28.17
CA ARG A 112 4.27 9.66 -29.04
C ARG A 112 4.86 10.85 -29.78
N SER A 113 5.61 11.68 -29.07
CA SER A 113 6.27 12.82 -29.68
C SER A 113 7.25 12.40 -30.74
N SER A 114 8.03 11.35 -30.45
CA SER A 114 8.99 10.82 -31.40
C SER A 114 8.33 10.01 -32.49
N GLY A 115 7.21 9.36 -32.17
CA GLY A 115 6.52 8.50 -33.09
C GLY A 115 6.01 9.24 -34.33
N GLU A 116 5.80 10.51 -34.20
CA GLU A 116 5.35 11.32 -35.30
C GLU A 116 6.40 11.40 -36.40
N THR A 117 7.63 11.11 -36.06
CA THR A 117 8.72 11.18 -37.01
C THR A 117 9.01 9.86 -37.70
N ARG A 118 8.31 8.81 -37.34
CA ARG A 118 8.53 7.50 -37.94
C ARG A 118 7.91 7.39 -39.30
#